data_3f64e22e3f652f2176c347b108bb56c2
#
_entry.id   3f64e22e3f652f2176c347b108bb56c2
#
_cell.length_a   1.000
_cell.length_b   1.000
_cell.length_c   1.000
_cell.angle_alpha   90.00
_cell.angle_beta   90.00
_cell.angle_gamma   90.00
#
_symmetry.space_group_name_H-M   'P 1'
#
loop_
_entity.id
_entity.type
_entity.pdbx_description
1 polymer ?
#
loop_
_entity_poly.entity_id
_entity_poly.type
_entity_poly.pdbx_seq_one_letter_code
_entity_poly.pdbx_strand_id
1 'polypeptide(L)'
;MKYVNITNTELTVSQVCLGTSGFGSTIAESAAFEMLDRFTAGGGNFIDTANVYGRWQPGGINLSEQIIGKWLRERNAYGKVIVATKAAHYSIKAPSVMRLSEAEIRADLEESLTTLGLDSLDLLWLHRDDPQRPIEEIVETMEKLVREGKIRYYGASNYTPARLKAAREYAKANGCNGFCAVSNQWNPAEENLVRQQYTDPTLVNAAPDLEFYRDSGLAFIPYNSTAKGFFQKFANGDIYSEKYTRLREKYLNQPNIDLCDKLISESAQAGVSVQTQLLRMILSCSFMDGLEMIPITSVSRPEHIDDILAV
;
A
#
# COMPACT_ATOMS: atom_id res chain seq x y z
N MET A 1 19.29 0.04 2.98
CA MET A 1 17.98 0.72 2.85
C MET A 1 18.19 2.23 2.87
N LYS A 2 17.61 2.99 1.92
CA LYS A 2 17.55 4.46 1.95
C LYS A 2 16.28 4.91 2.65
N TYR A 3 16.27 6.17 3.13
CA TYR A 3 15.12 6.77 3.78
C TYR A 3 14.68 8.02 3.01
N VAL A 4 13.37 8.24 3.00
CA VAL A 4 12.70 9.39 2.37
C VAL A 4 11.71 10.02 3.34
N ASN A 5 11.46 11.30 3.20
CA ASN A 5 10.45 11.98 4.02
C ASN A 5 9.11 11.95 3.29
N ILE A 6 8.04 11.57 4.00
CA ILE A 6 6.69 11.79 3.48
C ILE A 6 6.43 13.29 3.46
N THR A 7 6.13 13.82 2.28
CA THR A 7 5.96 15.26 2.06
C THR A 7 5.01 15.89 3.07
N ASN A 8 5.36 17.09 3.59
CA ASN A 8 4.59 17.84 4.59
C ASN A 8 4.35 17.09 5.91
N THR A 9 5.22 16.14 6.26
CA THR A 9 5.19 15.43 7.54
C THR A 9 6.58 15.35 8.16
N GLU A 10 6.64 14.90 9.42
CA GLU A 10 7.90 14.54 10.10
C GLU A 10 8.24 13.06 9.94
N LEU A 11 7.52 12.33 9.11
CA LEU A 11 7.73 10.89 8.93
C LEU A 11 8.89 10.63 7.97
N THR A 12 9.96 10.05 8.51
CA THR A 12 11.10 9.54 7.74
C THR A 12 10.98 8.03 7.62
N VAL A 13 10.72 7.54 6.42
CA VAL A 13 10.39 6.14 6.14
C VAL A 13 11.40 5.49 5.20
N SER A 14 11.52 4.15 5.26
CA SER A 14 12.28 3.41 4.25
C SER A 14 11.67 3.63 2.86
N GLN A 15 12.52 3.75 1.84
CA GLN A 15 12.10 4.01 0.44
C GLN A 15 11.19 2.93 -0.16
N VAL A 16 11.06 1.77 0.51
CA VAL A 16 10.09 0.71 0.21
C VAL A 16 9.27 0.46 1.46
N CYS A 17 7.95 0.35 1.29
CA CYS A 17 7.01 -0.01 2.33
C CYS A 17 6.70 -1.51 2.27
N LEU A 18 6.75 -2.21 3.41
CA LEU A 18 6.37 -3.62 3.48
C LEU A 18 4.84 -3.77 3.59
N GLY A 19 4.22 -4.31 2.55
CA GLY A 19 2.79 -4.63 2.54
C GLY A 19 2.48 -5.98 3.18
N THR A 20 1.47 -6.03 4.04
CA THR A 20 1.18 -7.19 4.91
C THR A 20 -0.18 -7.85 4.65
N SER A 21 -0.80 -7.61 3.50
CA SER A 21 -2.16 -8.11 3.20
C SER A 21 -2.31 -9.64 3.25
N GLY A 22 -1.20 -10.38 3.13
CA GLY A 22 -1.17 -11.84 3.22
C GLY A 22 -1.04 -12.40 4.63
N PHE A 23 -0.69 -11.59 5.63
CA PHE A 23 -0.43 -12.04 6.99
C PHE A 23 -1.68 -12.63 7.63
N GLY A 24 -1.54 -13.83 8.21
CA GLY A 24 -2.64 -14.58 8.80
C GLY A 24 -3.64 -15.19 7.79
N SER A 25 -3.44 -14.98 6.49
CA SER A 25 -4.27 -15.56 5.44
C SER A 25 -3.49 -16.52 4.54
N THR A 26 -2.60 -16.01 3.69
CA THR A 26 -1.72 -16.81 2.83
C THR A 26 -0.32 -16.98 3.41
N ILE A 27 0.02 -16.21 4.44
CA ILE A 27 1.30 -16.20 5.14
C ILE A 27 1.05 -16.51 6.61
N ALA A 28 1.59 -17.62 7.10
CA ALA A 28 1.47 -18.03 8.50
C ALA A 28 2.18 -17.02 9.43
N GLU A 29 1.74 -16.95 10.69
CA GLU A 29 2.28 -16.03 11.71
C GLU A 29 3.80 -16.13 11.84
N SER A 30 4.35 -17.34 11.91
CA SER A 30 5.80 -17.54 12.03
C SER A 30 6.60 -16.97 10.86
N ALA A 31 6.10 -17.15 9.63
CA ALA A 31 6.72 -16.57 8.44
C ALA A 31 6.56 -15.04 8.41
N ALA A 32 5.42 -14.51 8.84
CA ALA A 32 5.20 -13.07 8.96
C ALA A 32 6.17 -12.43 9.98
N PHE A 33 6.40 -13.08 11.12
CA PHE A 33 7.39 -12.63 12.10
C PHE A 33 8.81 -12.61 11.52
N GLU A 34 9.21 -13.67 10.83
CA GLU A 34 10.52 -13.70 10.16
C GLU A 34 10.66 -12.61 9.10
N MET A 35 9.60 -12.34 8.32
CA MET A 35 9.60 -11.22 7.36
C MET A 35 9.79 -9.88 8.03
N LEU A 36 9.07 -9.61 9.14
CA LEU A 36 9.19 -8.37 9.90
C LEU A 36 10.58 -8.24 10.54
N ASP A 37 11.10 -9.31 11.12
CA ASP A 37 12.44 -9.35 11.71
C ASP A 37 13.52 -9.08 10.65
N ARG A 38 13.48 -9.75 9.48
CA ARG A 38 14.43 -9.51 8.38
C ARG A 38 14.32 -8.09 7.82
N PHE A 39 13.10 -7.61 7.58
CA PHE A 39 12.86 -6.27 7.04
C PHE A 39 13.45 -5.19 7.95
N THR A 40 13.17 -5.27 9.25
CA THR A 40 13.66 -4.29 10.23
C THR A 40 15.16 -4.42 10.49
N ALA A 41 15.72 -5.63 10.53
CA ALA A 41 17.16 -5.85 10.63
C ALA A 41 17.92 -5.26 9.42
N GLY A 42 17.31 -5.24 8.22
CA GLY A 42 17.85 -4.60 7.03
C GLY A 42 17.60 -3.09 6.93
N GLY A 43 17.06 -2.48 8.00
CA GLY A 43 16.80 -1.04 8.07
C GLY A 43 15.43 -0.61 7.52
N GLY A 44 14.53 -1.53 7.19
CA GLY A 44 13.15 -1.20 6.85
C GLY A 44 12.39 -0.73 8.10
N ASN A 45 11.65 0.36 7.97
CA ASN A 45 10.87 0.90 9.09
C ASN A 45 9.44 1.29 8.74
N PHE A 46 8.99 1.01 7.51
CA PHE A 46 7.65 1.37 7.05
C PHE A 46 6.82 0.14 6.71
N ILE A 47 5.74 -0.09 7.46
CA ILE A 47 4.87 -1.26 7.37
C ILE A 47 3.46 -0.81 7.03
N ASP A 48 2.86 -1.37 5.97
CA ASP A 48 1.49 -1.10 5.56
C ASP A 48 0.58 -2.29 5.85
N THR A 49 -0.48 -2.05 6.60
CA THR A 49 -1.55 -3.00 6.91
C THR A 49 -2.94 -2.41 6.68
N ALA A 50 -3.99 -3.07 7.13
CA ALA A 50 -5.36 -2.54 7.14
C ALA A 50 -6.23 -3.30 8.13
N ASN A 51 -7.20 -2.61 8.73
CA ASN A 51 -8.22 -3.19 9.59
C ASN A 51 -8.98 -4.36 8.92
N VAL A 52 -9.17 -4.31 7.59
CA VAL A 52 -9.87 -5.34 6.83
C VAL A 52 -9.01 -6.56 6.52
N TYR A 53 -7.67 -6.50 6.63
CA TYR A 53 -6.80 -7.58 6.21
C TYR A 53 -6.92 -8.82 7.09
N GLY A 54 -7.31 -9.92 6.47
CA GLY A 54 -7.61 -11.19 7.12
C GLY A 54 -9.11 -11.42 7.41
N ARG A 55 -9.97 -10.40 7.36
CA ARG A 55 -11.41 -10.53 7.66
C ARG A 55 -12.17 -11.44 6.69
N TRP A 56 -11.62 -11.73 5.53
CA TRP A 56 -12.17 -12.72 4.59
C TRP A 56 -11.91 -14.18 4.98
N GLN A 57 -11.11 -14.40 6.02
CA GLN A 57 -10.89 -15.72 6.59
C GLN A 57 -12.00 -16.11 7.58
N PRO A 58 -12.17 -17.41 7.89
CA PRO A 58 -13.08 -17.83 8.95
C PRO A 58 -12.80 -17.07 10.26
N GLY A 59 -13.85 -16.57 10.90
CA GLY A 59 -13.75 -15.73 12.10
C GLY A 59 -13.86 -14.22 11.84
N GLY A 60 -13.60 -13.74 10.63
CA GLY A 60 -13.84 -12.37 10.22
C GLY A 60 -13.05 -11.30 11.00
N ILE A 61 -11.84 -11.64 11.46
CA ILE A 61 -10.98 -10.79 12.29
C ILE A 61 -9.83 -10.18 11.48
N ASN A 62 -9.26 -9.10 11.97
CA ASN A 62 -8.15 -8.35 11.36
C ASN A 62 -6.78 -9.02 11.59
N LEU A 63 -6.60 -10.20 11.03
CA LEU A 63 -5.45 -11.08 11.30
C LEU A 63 -4.10 -10.41 11.08
N SER A 64 -3.96 -9.57 10.05
CA SER A 64 -2.70 -8.88 9.78
C SER A 64 -2.31 -7.95 10.92
N GLU A 65 -3.24 -7.13 11.43
CA GLU A 65 -2.98 -6.24 12.57
C GLU A 65 -2.70 -7.03 13.85
N GLN A 66 -3.38 -8.17 14.08
CA GLN A 66 -3.11 -9.03 15.25
C GLN A 66 -1.67 -9.57 15.23
N ILE A 67 -1.20 -10.01 14.08
CA ILE A 67 0.18 -10.50 13.93
C ILE A 67 1.18 -9.37 14.16
N ILE A 68 0.95 -8.20 13.57
CA ILE A 68 1.84 -7.04 13.72
C ILE A 68 1.85 -6.57 15.18
N GLY A 69 0.69 -6.42 15.83
CA GLY A 69 0.59 -6.01 17.23
C GLY A 69 1.30 -6.99 18.18
N LYS A 70 1.16 -8.30 17.93
CA LYS A 70 1.89 -9.32 18.68
C LYS A 70 3.41 -9.19 18.45
N TRP A 71 3.86 -9.01 17.22
CA TRP A 71 5.25 -8.82 16.87
C TRP A 71 5.83 -7.55 17.50
N LEU A 72 5.13 -6.41 17.42
CA LEU A 72 5.54 -5.14 18.04
C LEU A 72 5.83 -5.32 19.54
N ARG A 73 4.95 -6.03 20.22
CA ARG A 73 5.07 -6.31 21.66
C ARG A 73 6.24 -7.25 21.94
N GLU A 74 6.34 -8.37 21.24
CA GLU A 74 7.38 -9.39 21.50
C GLU A 74 8.79 -8.91 21.14
N ARG A 75 8.94 -8.01 20.16
CA ARG A 75 10.22 -7.44 19.72
C ARG A 75 10.53 -6.09 20.36
N ASN A 76 9.63 -5.58 21.22
CA ASN A 76 9.73 -4.22 21.74
C ASN A 76 10.02 -3.20 20.63
N ALA A 77 9.20 -3.29 19.54
CA ALA A 77 9.42 -2.53 18.31
C ALA A 77 8.60 -1.24 18.23
N TYR A 78 7.84 -0.91 19.26
CA TYR A 78 7.10 0.35 19.37
C TYR A 78 8.06 1.56 19.22
N GLY A 79 7.68 2.51 18.39
CA GLY A 79 8.48 3.70 18.09
C GLY A 79 9.73 3.46 17.22
N LYS A 80 10.02 2.20 16.83
CA LYS A 80 11.14 1.85 15.93
C LYS A 80 10.71 1.69 14.49
N VAL A 81 9.42 1.45 14.27
CA VAL A 81 8.80 1.32 12.96
C VAL A 81 7.57 2.21 12.87
N ILE A 82 7.26 2.66 11.67
CA ILE A 82 6.05 3.38 11.32
C ILE A 82 5.05 2.36 10.77
N VAL A 83 3.93 2.20 11.47
CA VAL A 83 2.83 1.33 11.02
C VAL A 83 1.72 2.21 10.46
N ALA A 84 1.48 2.08 9.15
CA ALA A 84 0.32 2.65 8.50
C ALA A 84 -0.78 1.59 8.41
N THR A 85 -1.98 1.91 8.89
CA THR A 85 -3.15 1.04 8.72
C THR A 85 -4.27 1.78 8.01
N LYS A 86 -5.36 1.07 7.67
CA LYS A 86 -6.45 1.61 6.87
C LYS A 86 -7.80 1.35 7.54
N ALA A 87 -8.61 2.39 7.62
CA ALA A 87 -10.02 2.35 8.04
C ALA A 87 -10.97 2.52 6.84
N ALA A 88 -12.25 2.35 7.07
CA ALA A 88 -13.30 2.67 6.11
C ALA A 88 -13.28 1.83 4.81
N HIS A 89 -12.93 0.54 4.90
CA HIS A 89 -13.21 -0.39 3.81
C HIS A 89 -14.71 -0.71 3.80
N TYR A 90 -15.30 -0.89 2.60
CA TYR A 90 -16.69 -1.34 2.53
C TYR A 90 -16.88 -2.69 3.24
N SER A 91 -18.10 -3.00 3.64
CA SER A 91 -18.40 -4.30 4.26
C SER A 91 -18.13 -5.43 3.28
N ILE A 92 -17.30 -6.42 3.66
CA ILE A 92 -17.04 -7.62 2.84
C ILE A 92 -18.35 -8.37 2.52
N LYS A 93 -19.33 -8.31 3.44
CA LYS A 93 -20.65 -8.95 3.29
C LYS A 93 -21.62 -8.12 2.43
N ALA A 94 -21.35 -6.83 2.25
CA ALA A 94 -22.17 -5.89 1.48
C ALA A 94 -21.26 -4.89 0.74
N PRO A 95 -20.61 -5.29 -0.37
CA PRO A 95 -19.58 -4.46 -1.03
C PRO A 95 -20.09 -3.14 -1.62
N SER A 96 -21.41 -2.98 -1.77
CA SER A 96 -22.03 -1.72 -2.22
C SER A 96 -22.24 -0.70 -1.09
N VAL A 97 -21.99 -1.08 0.17
CA VAL A 97 -22.18 -0.21 1.34
C VAL A 97 -20.84 0.39 1.73
N MET A 98 -20.65 1.67 1.42
CA MET A 98 -19.49 2.45 1.85
C MET A 98 -19.57 2.76 3.35
N ARG A 99 -18.41 2.91 4.00
CA ARG A 99 -18.28 3.06 5.45
C ARG A 99 -17.39 4.24 5.80
N LEU A 100 -17.77 5.44 5.39
CA LEU A 100 -17.01 6.68 5.62
C LEU A 100 -17.70 7.67 6.58
N SER A 101 -18.68 7.24 7.37
CA SER A 101 -19.17 8.08 8.49
C SER A 101 -18.10 8.22 9.57
N GLU A 102 -18.12 9.33 10.32
CA GLU A 102 -17.22 9.52 11.47
C GLU A 102 -17.26 8.33 12.43
N ALA A 103 -18.46 7.82 12.72
CA ALA A 103 -18.64 6.68 13.62
C ALA A 103 -17.94 5.40 13.12
N GLU A 104 -18.01 5.13 11.82
CA GLU A 104 -17.39 3.95 11.22
C GLU A 104 -15.86 4.09 11.15
N ILE A 105 -15.35 5.26 10.77
CA ILE A 105 -13.91 5.54 10.75
C ILE A 105 -13.35 5.39 12.17
N ARG A 106 -14.03 5.95 13.18
CA ARG A 106 -13.62 5.82 14.59
C ARG A 106 -13.64 4.38 15.08
N ALA A 107 -14.68 3.63 14.76
CA ALA A 107 -14.78 2.23 15.18
C ALA A 107 -13.62 1.40 14.61
N ASP A 108 -13.32 1.55 13.32
CA ASP A 108 -12.19 0.86 12.69
C ASP A 108 -10.84 1.30 13.29
N LEU A 109 -10.66 2.61 13.57
CA LEU A 109 -9.45 3.15 14.19
C LEU A 109 -9.24 2.63 15.61
N GLU A 110 -10.25 2.68 16.48
CA GLU A 110 -10.13 2.22 17.88
C GLU A 110 -9.86 0.71 17.95
N GLU A 111 -10.48 -0.07 17.04
CA GLU A 111 -10.16 -1.49 16.92
C GLU A 111 -8.71 -1.70 16.49
N SER A 112 -8.22 -0.96 15.48
CA SER A 112 -6.83 -1.04 15.01
C SER A 112 -5.84 -0.65 16.11
N LEU A 113 -6.07 0.46 16.83
CA LEU A 113 -5.24 0.89 17.96
C LEU A 113 -5.14 -0.19 19.03
N THR A 114 -6.30 -0.76 19.42
CA THR A 114 -6.39 -1.84 20.41
C THR A 114 -5.61 -3.08 19.95
N THR A 115 -5.81 -3.48 18.67
CA THR A 115 -5.21 -4.69 18.11
C THR A 115 -3.70 -4.55 17.97
N LEU A 116 -3.23 -3.39 17.52
CA LEU A 116 -1.80 -3.08 17.36
C LEU A 116 -1.12 -2.79 18.71
N GLY A 117 -1.88 -2.44 19.74
CA GLY A 117 -1.35 -2.02 21.04
C GLY A 117 -0.71 -0.64 21.00
N LEU A 118 -1.30 0.29 20.25
CA LEU A 118 -0.82 1.65 20.05
C LEU A 118 -1.81 2.65 20.65
N ASP A 119 -1.30 3.74 21.22
CA ASP A 119 -2.12 4.85 21.72
C ASP A 119 -2.53 5.80 20.57
N SER A 120 -1.68 5.91 19.55
CA SER A 120 -1.93 6.70 18.33
C SER A 120 -1.24 6.08 17.11
N LEU A 121 -1.71 6.43 15.91
CA LEU A 121 -1.10 6.02 14.64
C LEU A 121 -0.30 7.15 14.03
N ASP A 122 0.84 6.83 13.41
CA ASP A 122 1.60 7.79 12.61
C ASP A 122 0.87 8.16 11.33
N LEU A 123 0.28 7.17 10.64
CA LEU A 123 -0.45 7.35 9.38
C LEU A 123 -1.69 6.45 9.31
N LEU A 124 -2.87 7.07 9.14
CA LEU A 124 -4.12 6.37 8.87
C LEU A 124 -4.56 6.61 7.43
N TRP A 125 -4.79 5.55 6.69
CA TRP A 125 -5.41 5.62 5.37
C TRP A 125 -6.92 5.51 5.44
N LEU A 126 -7.63 6.32 4.65
CA LEU A 126 -8.99 5.99 4.23
C LEU A 126 -8.91 4.98 3.07
N HIS A 127 -9.42 3.76 3.28
CA HIS A 127 -9.18 2.63 2.38
C HIS A 127 -9.95 2.71 1.07
N ARG A 128 -11.13 3.36 1.10
CA ARG A 128 -12.02 3.57 -0.04
C ARG A 128 -12.64 4.96 0.03
N ASP A 129 -13.01 5.49 -1.12
CA ASP A 129 -13.82 6.71 -1.21
C ASP A 129 -15.32 6.37 -1.22
N ASP A 130 -16.12 7.31 -0.80
CA ASP A 130 -17.55 7.38 -1.04
C ASP A 130 -17.83 8.67 -1.82
N PRO A 131 -17.97 8.60 -3.15
CA PRO A 131 -18.21 9.80 -3.97
C PRO A 131 -19.51 10.55 -3.65
N GLN A 132 -20.45 9.91 -2.93
CA GLN A 132 -21.71 10.53 -2.52
C GLN A 132 -21.55 11.35 -1.24
N ARG A 133 -20.50 11.11 -0.43
CA ARG A 133 -20.24 11.89 0.76
C ARG A 133 -19.46 13.16 0.42
N PRO A 134 -19.85 14.34 0.94
CA PRO A 134 -19.07 15.56 0.81
C PRO A 134 -17.64 15.36 1.28
N ILE A 135 -16.67 15.80 0.49
CA ILE A 135 -15.25 15.63 0.81
C ILE A 135 -14.86 16.42 2.07
N GLU A 136 -15.54 17.52 2.30
CA GLU A 136 -15.40 18.39 3.46
C GLU A 136 -15.65 17.63 4.76
N GLU A 137 -16.72 16.84 4.83
CA GLU A 137 -17.05 16.02 6.00
C GLU A 137 -15.97 14.99 6.29
N ILE A 138 -15.38 14.41 5.23
CA ILE A 138 -14.30 13.43 5.34
C ILE A 138 -13.04 14.11 5.91
N VAL A 139 -12.64 15.26 5.35
CA VAL A 139 -11.46 16.00 5.82
C VAL A 139 -11.67 16.46 7.27
N GLU A 140 -12.83 17.02 7.60
CA GLU A 140 -13.14 17.45 8.98
C GLU A 140 -13.06 16.30 9.99
N THR A 141 -13.58 15.13 9.63
CA THR A 141 -13.48 13.92 10.47
C THR A 141 -12.03 13.56 10.73
N MET A 142 -11.19 13.55 9.70
CA MET A 142 -9.77 13.20 9.86
C MET A 142 -9.01 14.25 10.68
N GLU A 143 -9.26 15.54 10.44
CA GLU A 143 -8.67 16.62 11.22
C GLU A 143 -9.08 16.60 12.71
N LYS A 144 -10.31 16.15 13.00
CA LYS A 144 -10.76 15.93 14.37
C LYS A 144 -9.95 14.84 15.05
N LEU A 145 -9.69 13.72 14.36
CA LEU A 145 -8.83 12.64 14.89
C LEU A 145 -7.39 13.09 15.11
N VAL A 146 -6.86 13.97 14.25
CA VAL A 146 -5.53 14.60 14.44
C VAL A 146 -5.54 15.47 15.71
N ARG A 147 -6.52 16.37 15.86
CA ARG A 147 -6.64 17.22 17.05
C ARG A 147 -6.82 16.44 18.36
N GLU A 148 -7.45 15.29 18.30
CA GLU A 148 -7.60 14.37 19.44
C GLU A 148 -6.31 13.57 19.74
N GLY A 149 -5.29 13.67 18.90
CA GLY A 149 -4.03 12.94 19.03
C GLY A 149 -4.14 11.44 18.75
N LYS A 150 -5.24 11.00 18.10
CA LYS A 150 -5.46 9.60 17.74
C LYS A 150 -4.64 9.18 16.53
N ILE A 151 -4.38 10.11 15.63
CA ILE A 151 -3.54 9.95 14.44
C ILE A 151 -2.64 11.19 14.29
N ARG A 152 -1.43 11.01 13.74
CA ARG A 152 -0.56 12.15 13.42
C ARG A 152 -0.87 12.71 12.03
N TYR A 153 -0.98 11.81 11.06
CA TYR A 153 -1.23 12.13 9.65
C TYR A 153 -2.26 11.19 9.06
N TYR A 154 -2.83 11.59 7.94
CA TYR A 154 -3.77 10.77 7.21
C TYR A 154 -3.57 10.86 5.70
N GLY A 155 -3.89 9.76 5.00
CA GLY A 155 -3.78 9.62 3.56
C GLY A 155 -5.04 9.02 2.95
N ALA A 156 -5.14 9.11 1.63
CA ALA A 156 -6.25 8.60 0.85
C ALA A 156 -5.81 7.39 0.02
N SER A 157 -6.62 6.32 0.01
CA SER A 157 -6.42 5.17 -0.87
C SER A 157 -7.64 4.99 -1.76
N ASN A 158 -7.42 4.81 -3.07
CA ASN A 158 -8.49 4.69 -4.06
C ASN A 158 -9.36 5.95 -4.19
N TYR A 159 -8.73 7.10 -4.13
CA TYR A 159 -9.36 8.40 -4.40
C TYR A 159 -8.96 8.89 -5.79
N THR A 160 -9.95 9.41 -6.52
CA THR A 160 -9.68 10.01 -7.84
C THR A 160 -8.93 11.34 -7.71
N PRO A 161 -8.18 11.78 -8.75
CA PRO A 161 -7.54 13.10 -8.76
C PRO A 161 -8.50 14.25 -8.45
N ALA A 162 -9.74 14.20 -8.96
CA ALA A 162 -10.75 15.21 -8.70
C ALA A 162 -11.11 15.29 -7.20
N ARG A 163 -11.26 14.14 -6.53
CA ARG A 163 -11.54 14.08 -5.09
C ARG A 163 -10.38 14.59 -4.26
N LEU A 164 -9.16 14.19 -4.62
CA LEU A 164 -7.93 14.65 -3.95
C LEU A 164 -7.73 16.16 -4.09
N LYS A 165 -8.03 16.71 -5.29
CA LYS A 165 -7.98 18.15 -5.53
C LYS A 165 -9.00 18.89 -4.67
N ALA A 166 -10.25 18.45 -4.64
CA ALA A 166 -11.28 19.06 -3.81
C ALA A 166 -10.92 19.00 -2.31
N ALA A 167 -10.42 17.88 -1.82
CA ALA A 167 -9.93 17.75 -0.43
C ALA A 167 -8.82 18.76 -0.11
N ARG A 168 -7.86 18.93 -1.02
CA ARG A 168 -6.75 19.87 -0.87
C ARG A 168 -7.22 21.33 -0.88
N GLU A 169 -8.14 21.68 -1.78
CA GLU A 169 -8.72 23.02 -1.84
C GLU A 169 -9.46 23.35 -0.55
N TYR A 170 -10.26 22.40 -0.04
CA TYR A 170 -10.93 22.56 1.24
C TYR A 170 -9.95 22.73 2.41
N ALA A 171 -8.95 21.84 2.51
CA ALA A 171 -7.96 21.90 3.56
C ALA A 171 -7.21 23.26 3.56
N LYS A 172 -6.77 23.72 2.38
CA LYS A 172 -6.11 25.02 2.23
C LYS A 172 -7.00 26.17 2.66
N ALA A 173 -8.28 26.16 2.26
CA ALA A 173 -9.23 27.23 2.61
C ALA A 173 -9.51 27.30 4.12
N ASN A 174 -9.43 26.21 4.83
CA ASN A 174 -9.72 26.09 6.26
C ASN A 174 -8.48 26.00 7.16
N GLY A 175 -7.27 26.13 6.60
CA GLY A 175 -6.02 26.05 7.37
C GLY A 175 -5.75 24.68 7.99
N CYS A 176 -6.27 23.61 7.37
CA CYS A 176 -6.06 22.23 7.78
C CYS A 176 -4.83 21.61 7.08
N ASN A 177 -4.28 20.53 7.65
CA ASN A 177 -3.17 19.81 7.02
C ASN A 177 -3.60 19.10 5.73
N GLY A 178 -4.79 18.46 5.72
CA GLY A 178 -5.27 17.68 4.61
C GLY A 178 -4.58 16.31 4.47
N PHE A 179 -4.85 15.62 3.37
CA PHE A 179 -4.12 14.40 3.04
C PHE A 179 -2.64 14.68 2.80
N CYS A 180 -1.76 13.91 3.45
CA CYS A 180 -0.31 14.00 3.21
C CYS A 180 0.16 13.06 2.09
N ALA A 181 -0.58 12.00 1.84
CA ALA A 181 -0.18 10.95 0.90
C ALA A 181 -1.38 10.31 0.19
N VAL A 182 -1.09 9.67 -0.94
CA VAL A 182 -2.07 8.90 -1.72
C VAL A 182 -1.54 7.49 -2.02
N SER A 183 -2.40 6.48 -1.80
CA SER A 183 -2.12 5.08 -2.05
C SER A 183 -3.12 4.51 -3.04
N ASN A 184 -2.93 4.79 -4.32
CA ASN A 184 -3.72 4.23 -5.42
C ASN A 184 -2.98 3.07 -6.10
N GLN A 185 -3.72 2.22 -6.83
CA GLN A 185 -3.10 1.13 -7.57
C GLN A 185 -2.18 1.68 -8.66
N TRP A 186 -0.95 1.20 -8.69
CA TRP A 186 -0.04 1.44 -9.80
C TRP A 186 1.04 0.36 -9.88
N ASN A 187 1.42 0.02 -11.08
CA ASN A 187 2.62 -0.77 -11.40
C ASN A 187 2.99 -0.51 -12.87
N PRO A 188 4.22 -0.87 -13.31
CA PRO A 188 4.67 -0.60 -14.66
C PRO A 188 4.07 -1.53 -15.73
N ALA A 189 3.29 -2.55 -15.35
CA ALA A 189 2.68 -3.45 -16.32
C ALA A 189 1.40 -2.87 -16.91
N GLU A 190 1.25 -3.01 -18.21
CA GLU A 190 0.01 -2.69 -18.92
C GLU A 190 -1.03 -3.79 -18.69
N GLU A 191 -2.25 -3.41 -18.35
CA GLU A 191 -3.35 -4.35 -18.15
C GLU A 191 -4.08 -4.64 -19.46
N ASN A 192 -4.38 -5.92 -19.73
CA ASN A 192 -5.22 -6.31 -20.86
C ASN A 192 -6.65 -5.80 -20.65
N LEU A 193 -7.21 -5.10 -21.66
CA LEU A 193 -8.53 -4.46 -21.59
C LEU A 193 -9.72 -5.40 -21.32
N VAL A 194 -9.56 -6.70 -21.58
CA VAL A 194 -10.63 -7.71 -21.44
C VAL A 194 -11.07 -7.92 -19.96
N ARG A 195 -10.47 -7.24 -18.99
CA ARG A 195 -10.60 -7.59 -17.58
C ARG A 195 -11.22 -6.59 -16.63
N GLN A 196 -11.83 -5.55 -17.11
CA GLN A 196 -12.66 -4.69 -16.26
C GLN A 196 -13.78 -5.45 -15.52
N GLN A 197 -14.14 -6.65 -15.98
CA GLN A 197 -15.17 -7.50 -15.36
C GLN A 197 -14.78 -8.14 -14.01
N TYR A 198 -13.50 -8.15 -13.66
CA TYR A 198 -13.01 -8.80 -12.44
C TYR A 198 -12.30 -7.85 -11.46
N THR A 199 -12.30 -6.56 -11.74
CA THR A 199 -11.74 -5.55 -10.85
C THR A 199 -12.84 -4.98 -9.94
N ASP A 200 -12.51 -4.80 -8.68
CA ASP A 200 -13.32 -4.03 -7.75
C ASP A 200 -13.52 -2.62 -8.34
N PRO A 201 -14.77 -2.19 -8.61
CA PRO A 201 -15.04 -0.91 -9.25
C PRO A 201 -14.65 0.31 -8.39
N THR A 202 -14.35 0.08 -7.11
CA THR A 202 -13.88 1.12 -6.19
C THR A 202 -12.36 1.31 -6.23
N LEU A 203 -11.62 0.51 -7.02
CA LEU A 203 -10.18 0.68 -7.17
C LEU A 203 -9.86 1.82 -8.15
N VAL A 204 -8.89 2.65 -7.78
CA VAL A 204 -8.38 3.72 -8.63
C VAL A 204 -6.98 3.35 -9.13
N ASN A 205 -6.83 3.22 -10.46
CA ASN A 205 -5.54 3.08 -11.11
C ASN A 205 -4.95 4.46 -11.37
N ALA A 206 -3.75 4.69 -10.85
CA ALA A 206 -3.06 5.97 -10.97
C ALA A 206 -2.40 6.18 -12.34
N ALA A 207 -2.21 5.13 -13.15
CA ALA A 207 -1.46 5.22 -14.40
C ALA A 207 -1.96 6.28 -15.39
N PRO A 208 -3.28 6.53 -15.56
CA PRO A 208 -3.76 7.57 -16.48
C PRO A 208 -3.47 9.00 -16.03
N ASP A 209 -3.20 9.22 -14.75
CA ASP A 209 -3.16 10.55 -14.11
C ASP A 209 -1.82 10.83 -13.40
N LEU A 210 -0.72 10.23 -13.85
CA LEU A 210 0.59 10.35 -13.21
C LEU A 210 1.08 11.78 -13.09
N GLU A 211 0.75 12.65 -14.05
CA GLU A 211 1.07 14.07 -13.99
C GLU A 211 0.42 14.74 -12.78
N PHE A 212 -0.86 14.43 -12.51
CA PHE A 212 -1.53 14.93 -11.32
C PHE A 212 -0.78 14.55 -10.02
N TYR A 213 -0.36 13.29 -9.89
CA TYR A 213 0.34 12.86 -8.67
C TYR A 213 1.68 13.56 -8.50
N ARG A 214 2.43 13.79 -9.59
CA ARG A 214 3.67 14.57 -9.57
C ARG A 214 3.45 16.00 -9.08
N ASP A 215 2.40 16.66 -9.55
CA ASP A 215 2.14 18.08 -9.29
C ASP A 215 1.28 18.31 -8.04
N SER A 216 0.72 17.25 -7.46
CA SER A 216 -0.17 17.36 -6.30
C SER A 216 0.51 17.75 -5.00
N GLY A 217 1.82 17.49 -4.86
CA GLY A 217 2.55 17.65 -3.60
C GLY A 217 2.20 16.58 -2.55
N LEU A 218 1.40 15.56 -2.91
CA LEU A 218 1.11 14.39 -2.08
C LEU A 218 2.22 13.36 -2.24
N ALA A 219 2.64 12.71 -1.16
CA ALA A 219 3.52 11.57 -1.30
C ALA A 219 2.78 10.44 -2.02
N PHE A 220 3.38 9.90 -3.08
CA PHE A 220 2.80 8.80 -3.85
C PHE A 220 3.31 7.46 -3.32
N ILE A 221 2.41 6.69 -2.68
CA ILE A 221 2.72 5.42 -2.01
C ILE A 221 1.85 4.30 -2.62
N PRO A 222 2.14 3.89 -3.87
CA PRO A 222 1.25 3.00 -4.61
C PRO A 222 1.28 1.58 -4.06
N TYR A 223 0.10 0.92 -4.07
CA TYR A 223 0.01 -0.51 -3.85
C TYR A 223 0.00 -1.30 -5.17
N ASN A 224 0.20 -2.62 -5.08
CA ASN A 224 0.36 -3.53 -6.22
C ASN A 224 1.55 -3.17 -7.13
N SER A 225 2.53 -2.47 -6.59
CA SER A 225 3.67 -1.88 -7.31
C SER A 225 4.49 -2.85 -8.14
N THR A 226 4.47 -4.14 -7.82
CA THR A 226 5.19 -5.21 -8.53
C THR A 226 4.28 -6.13 -9.36
N ALA A 227 3.08 -5.63 -9.74
CA ALA A 227 2.10 -6.37 -10.55
C ALA A 227 1.79 -7.78 -10.00
N LYS A 228 1.65 -7.91 -8.66
CA LYS A 228 1.45 -9.20 -7.96
C LYS A 228 2.56 -10.23 -8.27
N GLY A 229 3.77 -9.76 -8.55
CA GLY A 229 4.92 -10.58 -8.89
C GLY A 229 4.86 -11.18 -10.30
N PHE A 230 4.16 -10.55 -11.22
CA PHE A 230 4.06 -11.00 -12.62
C PHE A 230 5.44 -11.17 -13.26
N PHE A 231 6.30 -10.15 -13.17
CA PHE A 231 7.62 -10.14 -13.80
C PHE A 231 8.51 -11.27 -13.28
N GLN A 232 8.54 -11.50 -11.96
CA GLN A 232 9.30 -12.60 -11.36
C GLN A 232 8.76 -13.96 -11.78
N LYS A 233 7.42 -14.12 -11.83
CA LYS A 233 6.77 -15.38 -12.26
C LYS A 233 6.98 -15.65 -13.75
N PHE A 234 7.04 -14.61 -14.56
CA PHE A 234 7.38 -14.73 -15.98
C PHE A 234 8.83 -15.22 -16.14
N ALA A 235 9.77 -14.58 -15.47
CA ALA A 235 11.19 -14.94 -15.53
C ALA A 235 11.47 -16.40 -15.09
N ASN A 236 10.71 -16.91 -14.11
CA ASN A 236 10.83 -18.29 -13.64
C ASN A 236 10.03 -19.30 -14.47
N GLY A 237 9.21 -18.85 -15.42
CA GLY A 237 8.29 -19.71 -16.16
C GLY A 237 7.00 -20.10 -15.40
N ASP A 238 6.86 -19.69 -14.14
CA ASP A 238 5.72 -20.01 -13.28
C ASP A 238 4.39 -19.47 -13.83
N ILE A 239 4.46 -18.35 -14.58
CA ILE A 239 3.28 -17.66 -15.11
C ILE A 239 2.40 -18.56 -16.00
N TYR A 240 2.98 -19.61 -16.57
CA TYR A 240 2.27 -20.56 -17.44
C TYR A 240 1.51 -21.66 -16.69
N SER A 241 1.68 -21.77 -15.36
CA SER A 241 0.92 -22.72 -14.56
C SER A 241 -0.55 -22.29 -14.41
N GLU A 242 -1.45 -23.25 -14.21
CA GLU A 242 -2.88 -22.99 -14.00
C GLU A 242 -3.18 -22.08 -12.82
N LYS A 243 -2.37 -22.17 -11.77
CA LYS A 243 -2.44 -21.32 -10.58
C LYS A 243 -2.45 -19.82 -10.91
N TYR A 244 -1.73 -19.43 -11.97
CA TYR A 244 -1.56 -18.02 -12.34
C TYR A 244 -2.36 -17.61 -13.59
N THR A 245 -3.37 -18.39 -13.98
CA THR A 245 -4.21 -18.09 -15.15
C THR A 245 -4.76 -16.66 -15.14
N ARG A 246 -5.34 -16.21 -14.00
CA ARG A 246 -5.87 -14.85 -13.87
C ARG A 246 -4.79 -13.77 -13.98
N LEU A 247 -3.59 -14.04 -13.48
CA LEU A 247 -2.48 -13.09 -13.56
C LEU A 247 -1.95 -12.99 -15.00
N ARG A 248 -1.81 -14.14 -15.65
CA ARG A 248 -1.43 -14.26 -17.07
C ARG A 248 -2.41 -13.53 -17.96
N GLU A 249 -3.70 -13.79 -17.83
CA GLU A 249 -4.73 -13.11 -18.61
C GLU A 249 -4.73 -11.61 -18.38
N LYS A 250 -4.39 -11.13 -17.17
CA LYS A 250 -4.36 -9.71 -16.84
C LYS A 250 -3.16 -9.00 -17.45
N TYR A 251 -1.99 -9.62 -17.46
CA TYR A 251 -0.74 -8.93 -17.75
C TYR A 251 0.07 -9.51 -18.92
N LEU A 252 -0.25 -10.70 -19.45
CA LEU A 252 0.52 -11.26 -20.55
C LEU A 252 0.14 -10.58 -21.88
N ASN A 253 0.96 -9.66 -22.31
CA ASN A 253 0.90 -8.92 -23.57
C ASN A 253 2.33 -8.59 -24.03
N GLN A 254 2.49 -8.12 -25.25
CA GLN A 254 3.81 -7.87 -25.82
C GLN A 254 4.59 -6.78 -25.06
N PRO A 255 4.03 -5.61 -24.71
CA PRO A 255 4.76 -4.61 -23.94
C PRO A 255 5.31 -5.13 -22.61
N ASN A 256 4.55 -5.95 -21.91
CA ASN A 256 5.00 -6.53 -20.65
C ASN A 256 6.05 -7.64 -20.84
N ILE A 257 5.98 -8.40 -21.95
CA ILE A 257 7.01 -9.38 -22.32
C ILE A 257 8.33 -8.65 -22.58
N ASP A 258 8.31 -7.57 -23.38
CA ASP A 258 9.49 -6.77 -23.68
C ASP A 258 10.13 -6.19 -22.41
N LEU A 259 9.30 -5.73 -21.48
CA LEU A 259 9.77 -5.27 -20.16
C LEU A 259 10.35 -6.43 -19.32
N CYS A 260 9.74 -7.63 -19.37
CA CYS A 260 10.28 -8.82 -18.70
C CYS A 260 11.66 -9.18 -19.24
N ASP A 261 11.83 -9.22 -20.56
CA ASP A 261 13.12 -9.56 -21.20
C ASP A 261 14.20 -8.55 -20.82
N LYS A 262 13.86 -7.26 -20.78
CA LYS A 262 14.76 -6.21 -20.30
C LYS A 262 15.15 -6.44 -18.85
N LEU A 263 14.17 -6.66 -17.95
CA LEU A 263 14.43 -6.90 -16.52
C LEU A 263 15.27 -8.15 -16.27
N ILE A 264 15.05 -9.24 -17.02
CA ILE A 264 15.84 -10.47 -16.95
C ILE A 264 17.28 -10.19 -17.34
N SER A 265 17.51 -9.50 -18.46
CA SER A 265 18.86 -9.15 -18.92
C SER A 265 19.60 -8.27 -17.90
N GLU A 266 18.97 -7.19 -17.44
CA GLU A 266 19.58 -6.24 -16.50
C GLU A 266 19.82 -6.87 -15.12
N SER A 267 18.91 -7.72 -14.63
CA SER A 267 19.07 -8.42 -13.36
C SER A 267 20.25 -9.40 -13.39
N ALA A 268 20.41 -10.12 -14.51
CA ALA A 268 21.55 -11.02 -14.71
C ALA A 268 22.87 -10.27 -14.73
N GLN A 269 22.94 -9.12 -15.42
CA GLN A 269 24.14 -8.27 -15.45
C GLN A 269 24.48 -7.69 -14.07
N ALA A 270 23.46 -7.31 -13.30
CA ALA A 270 23.64 -6.74 -11.96
C ALA A 270 23.83 -7.80 -10.85
N GLY A 271 23.64 -9.08 -11.15
CA GLY A 271 23.73 -10.18 -10.16
C GLY A 271 22.64 -10.09 -9.08
N VAL A 272 21.44 -9.62 -9.42
CA VAL A 272 20.31 -9.48 -8.50
C VAL A 272 19.07 -10.20 -9.04
N SER A 273 18.02 -10.32 -8.22
CA SER A 273 16.76 -10.89 -8.68
C SER A 273 16.01 -9.92 -9.62
N VAL A 274 15.11 -10.46 -10.45
CA VAL A 274 14.19 -9.66 -11.28
C VAL A 274 13.33 -8.74 -10.42
N GLN A 275 12.94 -9.19 -9.23
CA GLN A 275 12.18 -8.37 -8.26
C GLN A 275 13.01 -7.17 -7.78
N THR A 276 14.27 -7.38 -7.42
CA THR A 276 15.18 -6.30 -7.01
C THR A 276 15.39 -5.31 -8.15
N GLN A 277 15.64 -5.80 -9.38
CA GLN A 277 15.85 -4.95 -10.54
C GLN A 277 14.59 -4.12 -10.85
N LEU A 278 13.40 -4.72 -10.79
CA LEU A 278 12.14 -4.00 -10.96
C LEU A 278 11.99 -2.88 -9.93
N LEU A 279 12.24 -3.17 -8.66
CA LEU A 279 12.17 -2.16 -7.59
C LEU A 279 13.20 -1.04 -7.80
N ARG A 280 14.42 -1.34 -8.22
CA ARG A 280 15.43 -0.34 -8.58
C ARG A 280 14.93 0.57 -9.71
N MET A 281 14.30 0.01 -10.75
CA MET A 281 13.71 0.78 -11.83
C MET A 281 12.55 1.67 -11.33
N ILE A 282 11.69 1.15 -10.46
CA ILE A 282 10.61 1.93 -9.86
C ILE A 282 11.18 3.10 -9.05
N LEU A 283 12.16 2.83 -8.19
CA LEU A 283 12.79 3.82 -7.31
C LEU A 283 13.69 4.84 -8.06
N SER A 284 14.16 4.51 -9.26
CA SER A 284 14.90 5.46 -10.12
C SER A 284 14.02 6.52 -10.77
N CYS A 285 12.71 6.47 -10.56
CA CYS A 285 11.71 7.34 -11.17
C CYS A 285 11.67 7.27 -12.71
N SER A 286 12.31 6.24 -13.32
CA SER A 286 12.42 6.11 -14.79
C SER A 286 11.08 5.87 -15.48
N PHE A 287 10.07 5.38 -14.75
CA PHE A 287 8.72 5.18 -15.29
C PHE A 287 7.85 6.44 -15.22
N MET A 288 8.27 7.49 -14.51
CA MET A 288 7.38 8.53 -14.02
C MET A 288 7.96 9.95 -14.11
N ASP A 289 8.90 10.20 -15.02
CA ASP A 289 9.47 11.53 -15.27
C ASP A 289 9.82 12.33 -13.99
N GLY A 290 10.42 11.65 -13.01
CA GLY A 290 10.86 12.27 -11.76
C GLY A 290 9.85 12.24 -10.61
N LEU A 291 8.67 11.61 -10.76
CA LEU A 291 7.80 11.40 -9.59
C LEU A 291 8.45 10.40 -8.63
N GLU A 292 8.82 10.89 -7.46
CA GLU A 292 9.29 10.06 -6.36
C GLU A 292 8.14 9.25 -5.77
N MET A 293 8.36 7.95 -5.56
CA MET A 293 7.34 7.08 -4.99
C MET A 293 7.92 6.15 -3.92
N ILE A 294 7.07 5.74 -2.99
CA ILE A 294 7.38 4.75 -1.96
C ILE A 294 6.51 3.52 -2.24
N PRO A 295 7.00 2.53 -3.03
CA PRO A 295 6.17 1.39 -3.41
C PRO A 295 5.84 0.51 -2.21
N ILE A 296 4.54 0.20 -2.03
CA ILE A 296 4.10 -0.87 -1.13
C ILE A 296 4.37 -2.19 -1.84
N THR A 297 5.30 -2.96 -1.26
CA THR A 297 5.74 -4.25 -1.81
C THR A 297 5.44 -5.37 -0.83
N SER A 298 4.74 -6.39 -1.28
CA SER A 298 4.48 -7.60 -0.51
C SER A 298 5.27 -8.77 -1.10
N VAL A 299 5.74 -9.65 -0.24
CA VAL A 299 6.40 -10.91 -0.63
C VAL A 299 5.64 -12.11 -0.06
N SER A 300 5.86 -13.29 -0.62
CA SER A 300 5.13 -14.50 -0.23
C SER A 300 5.91 -15.41 0.72
N ARG A 301 7.21 -15.18 0.87
CA ARG A 301 8.13 -15.97 1.71
C ARG A 301 9.19 -15.09 2.34
N PRO A 302 9.70 -15.45 3.54
CA PRO A 302 10.69 -14.63 4.27
C PRO A 302 11.96 -14.32 3.48
N GLU A 303 12.48 -15.28 2.73
CA GLU A 303 13.70 -15.12 1.93
C GLU A 303 13.57 -14.04 0.84
N HIS A 304 12.35 -13.74 0.37
CA HIS A 304 12.12 -12.67 -0.61
C HIS A 304 12.21 -11.26 -0.01
N ILE A 305 12.31 -11.12 1.31
CA ILE A 305 12.61 -9.84 1.96
C ILE A 305 13.98 -9.33 1.49
N ASP A 306 14.92 -10.22 1.26
CA ASP A 306 16.27 -9.87 0.80
C ASP A 306 16.23 -9.17 -0.56
N ASP A 307 15.27 -9.52 -1.43
CA ASP A 307 15.02 -8.82 -2.71
C ASP A 307 14.62 -7.35 -2.51
N ILE A 308 13.85 -7.05 -1.44
CA ILE A 308 13.45 -5.68 -1.09
C ILE A 308 14.62 -4.91 -0.47
N LEU A 309 15.46 -5.58 0.29
CA LEU A 309 16.60 -4.95 0.98
C LEU A 309 17.78 -4.66 0.05
N ALA A 310 17.86 -5.34 -1.09
CA ALA A 310 18.94 -5.21 -2.06
C ALA A 310 18.78 -4.02 -3.04
N VAL A 311 17.75 -3.18 -2.88
CA VAL A 311 17.48 -2.01 -3.75
C VAL A 311 18.40 -0.83 -3.47
#